data_0de0e6675cb7247ef316a12c0ed0c81e
#
_entry.id   0de0e6675cb7247ef316a12c0ed0c81e
#
_cell.length_a   1.000
_cell.length_b   1.000
_cell.length_c   1.000
_cell.angle_alpha   90.00
_cell.angle_beta   90.00
_cell.angle_gamma   90.00
#
_symmetry.space_group_name_H-M   'P 1'
#
loop_
_entity.id
_entity.type
_entity.pdbx_description
1 polymer ?
#
loop_
_entity_poly.entity_id
_entity_poly.type
_entity_poly.pdbx_seq_one_letter_code
_entity_poly.pdbx_strand_id
1 'polypeptide(L)'
;MSDVEIADEVRAALRELADEIGAVSVRIVEHDDVRTGVPARTLPLGGGEYLRVELATRRGREADVEAAFDRVTRQLRAIRRRWEVARLPEVSVSPGVQPANDRITERIEGYLRALAGVDRASNAFVTRGTQLVAAAHPPDDLEATRWPFLARRALATHAPHSSHGEVIDPDAYAMSFWYDAALVILLAEPYALDFVRHRARQVARELASLLPLLEPDPGAPAAIRRRPPTRP
;
A
#
# COMPACT_ATOMS: atom_id res chain seq x y z
N MET A 1 6.89 -18.13 35.42
CA MET A 1 7.19 -17.01 34.50
C MET A 1 7.29 -17.61 33.11
N SER A 2 6.54 -17.10 32.19
CA SER A 2 6.29 -17.81 30.92
C SER A 2 7.23 -17.28 29.82
N ASP A 3 7.97 -18.19 29.15
CA ASP A 3 8.75 -17.87 27.95
C ASP A 3 7.91 -17.15 26.88
N VAL A 4 6.58 -17.32 26.94
CA VAL A 4 5.60 -16.67 26.06
C VAL A 4 5.56 -15.17 26.28
N GLU A 5 5.60 -14.69 27.54
CA GLU A 5 5.55 -13.25 27.85
C GLU A 5 6.80 -12.53 27.34
N ILE A 6 7.97 -13.17 27.45
CA ILE A 6 9.24 -12.61 26.94
C ILE A 6 9.18 -12.58 25.40
N ALA A 7 8.70 -13.66 24.78
CA ALA A 7 8.59 -13.74 23.32
C ALA A 7 7.61 -12.70 22.77
N ASP A 8 6.51 -12.42 23.47
CA ASP A 8 5.55 -11.40 23.05
C ASP A 8 6.11 -9.99 23.17
N GLU A 9 6.88 -9.69 24.22
CA GLU A 9 7.53 -8.41 24.38
C GLU A 9 8.64 -8.18 23.34
N VAL A 10 9.45 -9.21 23.08
CA VAL A 10 10.45 -9.19 22.01
C VAL A 10 9.76 -8.99 20.65
N ARG A 11 8.67 -9.73 20.39
CA ARG A 11 7.90 -9.62 19.15
C ARG A 11 7.34 -8.22 18.94
N ALA A 12 6.86 -7.58 20.00
CA ALA A 12 6.36 -6.20 19.93
C ALA A 12 7.47 -5.22 19.54
N ALA A 13 8.65 -5.32 20.16
CA ALA A 13 9.80 -4.46 19.84
C ALA A 13 10.29 -4.65 18.39
N LEU A 14 10.34 -5.90 17.92
CA LEU A 14 10.73 -6.18 16.53
C LEU A 14 9.71 -5.69 15.52
N ARG A 15 8.41 -5.75 15.87
CA ARG A 15 7.33 -5.24 15.01
C ARG A 15 7.39 -3.72 14.89
N GLU A 16 7.59 -3.02 16.01
CA GLU A 16 7.76 -1.56 16.02
C GLU A 16 8.92 -1.12 15.13
N LEU A 17 10.08 -1.79 15.24
CA LEU A 17 11.22 -1.53 14.37
C LEU A 17 10.87 -1.76 12.89
N ALA A 18 10.24 -2.90 12.61
CA ALA A 18 9.91 -3.27 11.24
C ALA A 18 8.96 -2.27 10.57
N ASP A 19 7.96 -1.80 11.30
CA ASP A 19 7.00 -0.79 10.82
C ASP A 19 7.68 0.56 10.60
N GLU A 20 8.60 0.96 11.50
CA GLU A 20 9.29 2.24 11.43
C GLU A 20 10.22 2.35 10.21
N ILE A 21 11.03 1.31 9.96
CA ILE A 21 12.02 1.32 8.87
C ILE A 21 11.53 0.64 7.58
N GLY A 22 10.32 0.07 7.58
CA GLY A 22 9.77 -0.67 6.45
C GLY A 22 10.54 -1.95 6.14
N ALA A 23 10.97 -2.70 7.19
CA ALA A 23 11.68 -3.95 6.99
C ALA A 23 10.76 -5.06 6.47
N VAL A 24 11.29 -5.95 5.63
CA VAL A 24 10.58 -7.15 5.13
C VAL A 24 10.58 -8.25 6.19
N SER A 25 11.69 -8.36 6.91
CA SER A 25 11.87 -9.36 7.96
C SER A 25 12.80 -8.82 9.03
N VAL A 26 12.43 -9.03 10.27
CA VAL A 26 13.26 -8.73 11.46
C VAL A 26 13.27 -9.97 12.34
N ARG A 27 14.44 -10.50 12.63
CA ARG A 27 14.58 -11.72 13.42
C ARG A 27 15.81 -11.70 14.33
N ILE A 28 15.72 -12.39 15.46
CA ILE A 28 16.87 -12.70 16.30
C ILE A 28 17.41 -14.04 15.84
N VAL A 29 18.71 -14.10 15.58
CA VAL A 29 19.43 -15.30 15.13
C VAL A 29 20.68 -15.52 15.97
N GLU A 30 21.07 -16.77 16.18
CA GLU A 30 22.28 -17.12 16.95
C GLU A 30 23.57 -16.97 16.14
N HIS A 31 23.49 -17.08 14.83
CA HIS A 31 24.67 -16.97 13.94
C HIS A 31 24.34 -16.06 12.76
N ASP A 32 25.37 -15.38 12.24
CA ASP A 32 25.24 -14.57 11.04
C ASP A 32 25.03 -15.47 9.82
N ASP A 33 23.79 -15.79 9.53
CA ASP A 33 23.40 -16.59 8.38
C ASP A 33 23.40 -15.73 7.12
N VAL A 34 24.57 -15.67 6.46
CA VAL A 34 24.89 -14.77 5.33
C VAL A 34 24.21 -15.17 4.01
N ARG A 35 23.34 -16.19 3.98
CA ARG A 35 22.91 -16.85 2.75
C ARG A 35 21.55 -16.40 2.20
N THR A 36 21.25 -15.11 2.11
CA THR A 36 20.11 -14.67 1.30
C THR A 36 20.54 -13.49 0.44
N GLY A 37 20.21 -13.52 -0.85
CA GLY A 37 20.51 -12.46 -1.82
C GLY A 37 19.71 -11.15 -1.61
N VAL A 38 19.06 -10.99 -0.47
CA VAL A 38 18.37 -9.77 -0.05
C VAL A 38 19.32 -8.95 0.80
N PRO A 39 19.44 -7.64 0.60
CA PRO A 39 20.23 -6.77 1.44
C PRO A 39 19.78 -6.91 2.90
N ALA A 40 20.60 -7.58 3.71
CA ALA A 40 20.32 -7.76 5.13
C ALA A 40 21.37 -7.00 5.96
N ARG A 41 20.91 -6.40 7.06
CA ARG A 41 21.76 -5.79 8.06
C ARG A 41 21.74 -6.63 9.32
N THR A 42 22.90 -6.87 9.88
CA THR A 42 23.08 -7.68 11.08
C THR A 42 23.71 -6.84 12.18
N LEU A 43 23.10 -6.83 13.36
CA LEU A 43 23.53 -6.06 14.51
C LEU A 43 23.74 -7.00 15.70
N PRO A 44 24.89 -6.93 16.40
CA PRO A 44 25.16 -7.77 17.57
C PRO A 44 24.31 -7.32 18.78
N LEU A 45 23.57 -8.27 19.37
CA LEU A 45 22.82 -8.05 20.61
C LEU A 45 23.64 -8.44 21.86
N GLY A 46 24.74 -9.16 21.70
CA GLY A 46 25.54 -9.77 22.77
C GLY A 46 25.08 -11.20 23.05
N GLY A 47 25.93 -12.00 23.75
CA GLY A 47 25.62 -13.40 24.06
C GLY A 47 25.61 -14.34 22.85
N GLY A 48 26.23 -13.96 21.73
CA GLY A 48 26.23 -14.74 20.50
C GLY A 48 24.97 -14.57 19.65
N GLU A 49 24.11 -13.62 19.97
CA GLU A 49 22.87 -13.31 19.26
C GLU A 49 23.01 -12.07 18.39
N TYR A 50 22.30 -12.08 17.29
CA TYR A 50 22.27 -11.01 16.30
C TYR A 50 20.84 -10.65 15.94
N LEU A 51 20.59 -9.36 15.80
CA LEU A 51 19.38 -8.83 15.17
C LEU A 51 19.65 -8.78 13.66
N ARG A 52 18.93 -9.57 12.89
CA ARG A 52 18.98 -9.55 11.42
C ARG A 52 17.75 -8.85 10.87
N VAL A 53 17.99 -7.85 10.02
CA VAL A 53 16.95 -7.04 9.40
C VAL A 53 17.12 -7.10 7.88
N GLU A 54 16.09 -7.52 7.20
CA GLU A 54 16.02 -7.55 5.74
C GLU A 54 15.18 -6.36 5.25
N LEU A 55 15.75 -5.56 4.36
CA LEU A 55 15.10 -4.36 3.82
C LEU A 55 14.75 -4.60 2.34
N ALA A 56 13.51 -4.38 1.94
CA ALA A 56 13.09 -4.51 0.54
C ALA A 56 13.67 -3.38 -0.32
N THR A 57 13.75 -2.19 0.24
CA THR A 57 14.31 -0.99 -0.39
C THR A 57 14.81 -0.05 0.69
N ARG A 58 15.93 0.63 0.46
CA ARG A 58 16.36 1.72 1.36
C ARG A 58 15.32 2.82 1.33
N ARG A 59 14.46 2.87 2.32
CA ARG A 59 13.52 3.98 2.56
C ARG A 59 13.93 4.71 3.84
N GLY A 60 14.01 6.02 3.75
CA GLY A 60 14.34 6.89 4.87
C GLY A 60 15.76 7.45 4.78
N ARG A 61 16.01 8.47 5.60
CA ARG A 61 17.36 8.99 5.79
C ARG A 61 18.16 7.96 6.58
N GLU A 62 19.38 7.72 6.19
CA GLU A 62 20.27 6.73 6.84
C GLU A 62 20.39 6.97 8.37
N ALA A 63 20.37 8.24 8.79
CA ALA A 63 20.39 8.64 10.20
C ALA A 63 19.15 8.19 10.98
N ASP A 64 17.96 8.19 10.35
CA ASP A 64 16.71 7.80 11.01
C ASP A 64 16.68 6.27 11.20
N VAL A 65 17.20 5.53 10.23
CA VAL A 65 17.34 4.07 10.29
C VAL A 65 18.34 3.66 11.37
N GLU A 66 19.50 4.35 11.49
CA GLU A 66 20.46 4.12 12.56
C GLU A 66 19.86 4.38 13.93
N ALA A 67 19.14 5.49 14.11
CA ALA A 67 18.49 5.82 15.37
C ALA A 67 17.44 4.75 15.77
N ALA A 68 16.72 4.19 14.81
CA ALA A 68 15.76 3.10 15.04
C ALA A 68 16.49 1.82 15.49
N PHE A 69 17.60 1.47 14.84
CA PHE A 69 18.43 0.33 15.25
C PHE A 69 19.01 0.48 16.66
N ASP A 70 19.52 1.65 16.99
CA ASP A 70 20.06 1.92 18.33
C ASP A 70 18.97 1.83 19.41
N ARG A 71 17.77 2.29 19.11
CA ARG A 71 16.63 2.23 20.01
C ARG A 71 16.21 0.79 20.28
N VAL A 72 15.95 -0.01 19.23
CA VAL A 72 15.53 -1.41 19.39
C VAL A 72 16.61 -2.24 20.08
N THR A 73 17.89 -2.02 19.75
CA THR A 73 19.00 -2.74 20.40
C THR A 73 19.03 -2.45 21.90
N ARG A 74 18.82 -1.20 22.31
CA ARG A 74 18.71 -0.83 23.73
C ARG A 74 17.50 -1.47 24.40
N GLN A 75 16.36 -1.49 23.71
CA GLN A 75 15.12 -2.10 24.20
C GLN A 75 15.27 -3.60 24.38
N LEU A 76 15.82 -4.32 23.42
CA LEU A 76 16.07 -5.77 23.51
C LEU A 76 17.05 -6.11 24.66
N ARG A 77 18.10 -5.30 24.85
CA ARG A 77 19.02 -5.45 26.00
C ARG A 77 18.36 -5.14 27.34
N ALA A 78 17.39 -4.22 27.36
CA ALA A 78 16.60 -3.93 28.58
C ALA A 78 15.65 -5.08 28.89
N ILE A 79 14.98 -5.67 27.90
CA ILE A 79 14.15 -6.88 28.05
C ILE A 79 14.99 -8.03 28.62
N ARG A 80 16.14 -8.31 28.03
CA ARG A 80 17.06 -9.35 28.53
C ARG A 80 17.42 -9.16 30.00
N ARG A 81 17.76 -7.93 30.40
CA ARG A 81 18.12 -7.61 31.79
C ARG A 81 16.94 -7.72 32.74
N ARG A 82 15.77 -7.21 32.33
CA ARG A 82 14.56 -7.24 33.18
C ARG A 82 14.08 -8.67 33.45
N TRP A 83 14.19 -9.53 32.45
CA TRP A 83 13.76 -10.93 32.56
C TRP A 83 14.88 -11.87 33.02
N GLU A 84 16.09 -11.35 33.24
CA GLU A 84 17.28 -12.11 33.70
C GLU A 84 17.57 -13.33 32.81
N VAL A 85 17.28 -13.24 31.50
CA VAL A 85 17.51 -14.35 30.56
C VAL A 85 18.89 -14.25 29.91
N ALA A 86 19.56 -15.41 29.81
CA ALA A 86 20.85 -15.50 29.15
C ALA A 86 20.75 -15.20 27.67
N ARG A 87 19.64 -15.63 27.04
CA ARG A 87 19.32 -15.46 25.63
C ARG A 87 17.89 -14.98 25.45
N LEU A 88 17.68 -14.18 24.40
CA LEU A 88 16.35 -13.79 23.97
C LEU A 88 15.73 -14.96 23.17
N PRO A 89 14.41 -15.14 23.22
CA PRO A 89 13.77 -16.16 22.40
C PRO A 89 13.97 -15.85 20.89
N GLU A 90 14.14 -16.90 20.10
CA GLU A 90 14.13 -16.79 18.65
C GLU A 90 12.76 -16.34 18.17
N VAL A 91 12.62 -15.06 17.89
CA VAL A 91 11.42 -14.47 17.35
C VAL A 91 11.72 -13.96 15.95
N SER A 92 10.94 -14.37 15.00
CA SER A 92 10.87 -13.78 13.67
C SER A 92 9.61 -12.94 13.58
N VAL A 93 9.76 -11.69 13.27
CA VAL A 93 8.70 -10.83 12.79
C VAL A 93 9.00 -10.61 11.32
N SER A 94 8.23 -11.26 10.47
CA SER A 94 7.91 -10.67 9.20
C SER A 94 6.74 -9.77 9.57
N PRO A 95 6.88 -8.45 9.64
CA PRO A 95 5.73 -7.60 9.61
C PRO A 95 5.05 -8.12 8.37
N GLY A 96 3.84 -8.62 8.51
CA GLY A 96 3.11 -8.96 7.33
C GLY A 96 3.43 -7.79 6.45
N VAL A 97 4.23 -8.04 5.38
CA VAL A 97 4.51 -6.99 4.45
C VAL A 97 3.12 -6.47 4.24
N GLN A 98 2.77 -5.36 4.97
CA GLN A 98 1.72 -4.57 4.38
C GLN A 98 2.37 -4.27 3.08
N PRO A 99 2.01 -4.98 2.02
CA PRO A 99 2.72 -4.90 0.79
C PRO A 99 2.77 -3.41 0.54
N ALA A 100 3.83 -2.92 -0.07
CA ALA A 100 3.88 -1.52 -0.48
C ALA A 100 2.55 -1.12 -1.13
N ASN A 101 1.83 -2.06 -1.67
CA ASN A 101 0.45 -2.08 -2.09
C ASN A 101 -0.55 -1.69 -0.99
N ASP A 102 -0.49 -2.18 0.25
CA ASP A 102 -1.53 -1.86 1.26
C ASP A 102 -1.45 -0.40 1.68
N ARG A 103 -0.24 0.14 1.88
CA ARG A 103 -0.06 1.57 2.17
C ARG A 103 -0.47 2.45 0.99
N ILE A 104 -0.16 2.00 -0.23
CA ILE A 104 -0.57 2.71 -1.44
C ILE A 104 -2.08 2.60 -1.60
N THR A 105 -2.66 1.43 -1.41
CA THR A 105 -4.10 1.19 -1.44
C THR A 105 -4.82 2.02 -0.39
N GLU A 106 -4.35 2.04 0.86
CA GLU A 106 -4.90 2.87 1.93
C GLU A 106 -4.86 4.38 1.58
N ARG A 107 -3.78 4.82 0.94
CA ARG A 107 -3.67 6.20 0.47
C ARG A 107 -4.64 6.48 -0.69
N ILE A 108 -4.80 5.54 -1.62
CA ILE A 108 -5.80 5.62 -2.69
C ILE A 108 -7.22 5.70 -2.09
N GLU A 109 -7.54 4.82 -1.15
CA GLU A 109 -8.83 4.83 -0.44
C GLU A 109 -9.07 6.14 0.31
N GLY A 110 -8.01 6.74 0.89
CA GLY A 110 -8.08 8.05 1.52
C GLY A 110 -8.53 9.15 0.54
N TYR A 111 -8.00 9.16 -0.68
CA TYR A 111 -8.43 10.08 -1.73
C TYR A 111 -9.87 9.80 -2.18
N LEU A 112 -10.26 8.53 -2.31
CA LEU A 112 -11.61 8.15 -2.69
C LEU A 112 -12.63 8.52 -1.60
N ARG A 113 -12.30 8.29 -0.33
CA ARG A 113 -13.15 8.72 0.82
C ARG A 113 -13.32 10.24 0.86
N ALA A 114 -12.25 11.00 0.61
CA ALA A 114 -12.34 12.44 0.49
C ALA A 114 -13.22 12.89 -0.70
N LEU A 115 -13.25 12.10 -1.77
CA LEU A 115 -14.11 12.35 -2.93
C LEU A 115 -15.57 11.95 -2.65
N ALA A 116 -15.82 10.82 -1.99
CA ALA A 116 -17.14 10.40 -1.53
C ALA A 116 -17.72 11.31 -0.43
N GLY A 117 -16.86 12.05 0.29
CA GLY A 117 -17.30 13.10 1.23
C GLY A 117 -17.71 14.42 0.58
N VAL A 118 -17.59 14.54 -0.75
CA VAL A 118 -18.11 15.69 -1.49
C VAL A 118 -19.63 15.62 -1.54
N ASP A 119 -20.27 16.80 -1.50
CA ASP A 119 -21.73 16.89 -1.51
C ASP A 119 -22.35 16.02 -2.62
N ARG A 120 -23.33 15.22 -2.23
CA ARG A 120 -24.07 14.26 -3.08
C ARG A 120 -23.29 13.05 -3.61
N ALA A 121 -21.99 12.90 -3.31
CA ALA A 121 -21.30 11.65 -3.63
C ALA A 121 -21.66 10.56 -2.60
N SER A 122 -22.06 9.39 -3.06
CA SER A 122 -22.38 8.23 -2.22
C SER A 122 -21.19 7.27 -2.12
N ASN A 123 -20.45 7.08 -3.22
CA ASN A 123 -19.28 6.23 -3.26
C ASN A 123 -18.34 6.65 -4.39
N ALA A 124 -17.08 6.24 -4.31
CA ALA A 124 -16.07 6.45 -5.35
C ALA A 124 -15.21 5.22 -5.53
N PHE A 125 -14.86 4.90 -6.78
CA PHE A 125 -14.13 3.70 -7.17
C PHE A 125 -12.98 4.06 -8.10
N VAL A 126 -11.86 3.40 -7.94
CA VAL A 126 -10.79 3.40 -8.94
C VAL A 126 -10.59 1.99 -9.47
N THR A 127 -10.48 1.88 -10.78
CA THR A 127 -10.35 0.61 -11.48
C THR A 127 -9.12 0.60 -12.36
N ARG A 128 -8.62 -0.61 -12.63
CA ARG A 128 -7.61 -0.87 -13.65
C ARG A 128 -8.15 -1.90 -14.62
N GLY A 129 -8.47 -1.48 -15.83
CA GLY A 129 -9.29 -2.28 -16.75
C GLY A 129 -10.65 -2.58 -16.13
N THR A 130 -10.94 -3.85 -15.95
CA THR A 130 -12.18 -4.35 -15.33
C THR A 130 -12.01 -4.73 -13.85
N GLN A 131 -10.82 -4.53 -13.27
CA GLN A 131 -10.55 -4.88 -11.89
C GLN A 131 -10.72 -3.66 -10.98
N LEU A 132 -11.39 -3.85 -9.85
CA LEU A 132 -11.45 -2.86 -8.79
C LEU A 132 -10.08 -2.80 -8.10
N VAL A 133 -9.51 -1.60 -8.02
CA VAL A 133 -8.27 -1.36 -7.27
C VAL A 133 -8.59 -0.95 -5.85
N ALA A 134 -9.53 -0.01 -5.68
CA ALA A 134 -9.98 0.46 -4.39
C ALA A 134 -11.35 1.14 -4.51
N ALA A 135 -12.06 1.24 -3.38
CA ALA A 135 -13.32 1.94 -3.22
C ALA A 135 -13.28 2.83 -1.97
N ALA A 136 -14.06 3.90 -1.96
CA ALA A 136 -14.21 4.72 -0.76
C ALA A 136 -14.90 3.95 0.38
N HIS A 137 -15.90 3.17 0.02
CA HIS A 137 -16.64 2.25 0.89
C HIS A 137 -16.85 0.91 0.17
N PRO A 138 -17.01 -0.22 0.89
CA PRO A 138 -17.39 -1.48 0.27
C PRO A 138 -18.65 -1.31 -0.59
N PRO A 139 -18.62 -1.73 -1.87
CA PRO A 139 -19.78 -1.59 -2.76
C PRO A 139 -20.92 -2.50 -2.30
N ASP A 140 -22.13 -2.02 -2.37
CA ASP A 140 -23.33 -2.87 -2.30
C ASP A 140 -23.56 -3.62 -3.64
N ASP A 141 -24.56 -4.50 -3.69
CA ASP A 141 -24.85 -5.32 -4.86
C ASP A 141 -25.18 -4.51 -6.12
N LEU A 142 -25.86 -3.36 -5.96
CA LEU A 142 -26.22 -2.46 -7.06
C LEU A 142 -24.98 -1.73 -7.56
N GLU A 143 -24.19 -1.19 -6.66
CA GLU A 143 -22.95 -0.52 -6.97
C GLU A 143 -21.96 -1.48 -7.64
N ALA A 144 -21.86 -2.74 -7.15
CA ALA A 144 -20.98 -3.77 -7.70
C ALA A 144 -21.29 -4.13 -9.17
N THR A 145 -22.54 -4.02 -9.57
CA THR A 145 -22.94 -4.20 -11.00
C THR A 145 -22.72 -2.95 -11.82
N ARG A 146 -22.82 -1.78 -11.23
CA ARG A 146 -22.87 -0.49 -11.91
C ARG A 146 -21.50 0.10 -12.22
N TRP A 147 -20.59 0.14 -11.24
CA TRP A 147 -19.28 0.76 -11.43
C TRP A 147 -18.48 0.12 -12.60
N PRO A 148 -18.49 -1.22 -12.84
CA PRO A 148 -17.73 -1.81 -13.94
C PRO A 148 -18.23 -1.36 -15.31
N PHE A 149 -19.54 -1.15 -15.44
CA PHE A 149 -20.14 -0.65 -16.66
C PHE A 149 -19.72 0.79 -16.97
N LEU A 150 -19.77 1.67 -15.94
CA LEU A 150 -19.35 3.06 -16.06
C LEU A 150 -17.84 3.19 -16.35
N ALA A 151 -17.01 2.42 -15.65
CA ALA A 151 -15.57 2.38 -15.90
C ALA A 151 -15.26 1.96 -17.34
N ARG A 152 -15.89 0.90 -17.83
CA ARG A 152 -15.71 0.43 -19.20
C ARG A 152 -16.13 1.48 -20.23
N ARG A 153 -17.24 2.18 -20.01
CA ARG A 153 -17.69 3.29 -20.89
C ARG A 153 -16.66 4.42 -20.89
N ALA A 154 -16.15 4.83 -19.72
CA ALA A 154 -15.16 5.89 -19.62
C ALA A 154 -13.84 5.51 -20.34
N LEU A 155 -13.40 4.27 -20.22
CA LEU A 155 -12.23 3.77 -20.93
C LEU A 155 -12.47 3.70 -22.46
N ALA A 156 -13.67 3.32 -22.88
CA ALA A 156 -14.02 3.26 -24.31
C ALA A 156 -14.15 4.65 -24.96
N THR A 157 -14.51 5.67 -24.18
CA THR A 157 -14.59 7.06 -24.67
C THR A 157 -13.24 7.78 -24.73
N HIS A 158 -12.17 7.13 -24.28
CA HIS A 158 -10.82 7.67 -24.34
C HIS A 158 -10.37 7.75 -25.81
N ALA A 159 -10.49 8.92 -26.40
CA ALA A 159 -10.06 9.13 -27.78
C ALA A 159 -8.52 9.26 -27.86
N PRO A 160 -7.90 8.87 -29.01
CA PRO A 160 -6.43 8.91 -29.18
C PRO A 160 -5.78 10.28 -28.95
N HIS A 161 -6.56 11.35 -29.02
CA HIS A 161 -6.11 12.74 -28.89
C HIS A 161 -6.68 13.45 -27.63
N SER A 162 -7.49 12.78 -26.80
CA SER A 162 -7.95 13.35 -25.56
C SER A 162 -7.16 12.80 -24.37
N SER A 163 -6.92 13.64 -23.39
CA SER A 163 -6.20 13.21 -22.16
C SER A 163 -7.04 12.30 -21.26
N HIS A 164 -8.35 12.22 -21.49
CA HIS A 164 -9.29 11.43 -20.72
C HIS A 164 -10.61 11.24 -21.46
N GLY A 165 -11.29 10.13 -21.21
CA GLY A 165 -12.69 9.92 -21.59
C GLY A 165 -13.61 10.24 -20.42
N GLU A 166 -14.75 10.86 -20.68
CA GLU A 166 -15.76 11.19 -19.66
C GLU A 166 -17.09 10.51 -19.94
N VAL A 167 -17.76 10.05 -18.90
CA VAL A 167 -19.14 9.58 -18.91
C VAL A 167 -19.91 10.36 -17.84
N ILE A 168 -21.02 10.96 -18.25
CA ILE A 168 -21.89 11.74 -17.38
C ILE A 168 -23.26 11.08 -17.45
N ASP A 169 -23.70 10.52 -16.33
CA ASP A 169 -25.04 9.97 -16.14
C ASP A 169 -25.75 10.81 -15.05
N PRO A 170 -27.07 10.80 -14.93
CA PRO A 170 -27.80 11.60 -13.96
C PRO A 170 -27.32 11.45 -12.53
N ASP A 171 -26.88 10.25 -12.16
CA ASP A 171 -26.48 9.86 -10.81
C ASP A 171 -25.06 9.26 -10.76
N ALA A 172 -24.23 9.54 -11.77
CA ALA A 172 -22.84 9.10 -11.81
C ALA A 172 -21.97 9.97 -12.70
N TYR A 173 -20.71 10.07 -12.31
CA TYR A 173 -19.66 10.62 -13.12
C TYR A 173 -18.51 9.61 -13.22
N ALA A 174 -18.00 9.34 -14.42
CA ALA A 174 -16.83 8.50 -14.60
C ALA A 174 -15.84 9.15 -15.57
N MET A 175 -14.54 8.96 -15.31
CA MET A 175 -13.49 9.43 -16.20
C MET A 175 -12.35 8.41 -16.29
N SER A 176 -11.80 8.22 -17.47
CA SER A 176 -10.50 7.58 -17.64
C SER A 176 -9.39 8.62 -17.41
N PHE A 177 -8.29 8.25 -16.79
CA PHE A 177 -7.23 9.22 -16.46
C PHE A 177 -5.82 8.68 -16.67
N TRP A 178 -5.68 7.40 -16.92
CA TRP A 178 -4.44 6.74 -17.29
C TRP A 178 -4.76 5.58 -18.23
N TYR A 179 -3.77 4.96 -18.87
CA TYR A 179 -3.92 4.00 -19.98
C TYR A 179 -5.10 3.02 -19.86
N ASP A 180 -5.29 2.44 -18.69
CA ASP A 180 -6.31 1.46 -18.38
C ASP A 180 -7.06 1.75 -17.06
N ALA A 181 -6.89 2.95 -16.51
CA ALA A 181 -7.50 3.31 -15.24
C ALA A 181 -8.69 4.25 -15.41
N ALA A 182 -9.74 4.00 -14.65
CA ALA A 182 -10.92 4.85 -14.55
C ALA A 182 -11.26 5.17 -13.10
N LEU A 183 -11.74 6.40 -12.90
CA LEU A 183 -12.35 6.88 -11.66
C LEU A 183 -13.85 6.95 -11.88
N VAL A 184 -14.61 6.33 -11.00
CA VAL A 184 -16.10 6.34 -11.03
C VAL A 184 -16.58 6.93 -9.73
N ILE A 185 -17.53 7.87 -9.79
CA ILE A 185 -18.17 8.51 -8.65
C ILE A 185 -19.68 8.31 -8.79
N LEU A 186 -20.29 7.72 -7.80
CA LEU A 186 -21.75 7.62 -7.70
C LEU A 186 -22.29 8.83 -6.94
N LEU A 187 -23.36 9.39 -7.43
CA LEU A 187 -23.88 10.69 -6.99
C LEU A 187 -25.40 10.59 -6.76
N ALA A 188 -25.90 11.43 -5.85
CA ALA A 188 -27.33 11.66 -5.73
C ALA A 188 -27.70 12.97 -6.43
N GLU A 189 -28.77 12.96 -7.21
CA GLU A 189 -29.30 14.19 -7.86
C GLU A 189 -29.95 15.15 -6.85
N PRO A 190 -29.89 16.46 -7.11
CA PRO A 190 -29.09 17.17 -8.11
C PRO A 190 -27.63 17.36 -7.62
N TYR A 191 -26.65 17.34 -8.53
CA TYR A 191 -25.26 17.64 -8.18
C TYR A 191 -24.64 18.69 -9.13
N ALA A 192 -23.60 19.37 -8.66
CA ALA A 192 -22.89 20.37 -9.45
C ALA A 192 -21.80 19.70 -10.30
N LEU A 193 -22.09 19.41 -11.58
CA LEU A 193 -21.22 18.68 -12.48
C LEU A 193 -19.81 19.30 -12.58
N ASP A 194 -19.68 20.60 -12.71
CA ASP A 194 -18.39 21.25 -12.86
C ASP A 194 -17.53 21.12 -11.60
N PHE A 195 -18.16 21.14 -10.44
CA PHE A 195 -17.49 20.91 -9.17
C PHE A 195 -17.00 19.45 -9.06
N VAL A 196 -17.87 18.48 -9.37
CA VAL A 196 -17.51 17.05 -9.39
C VAL A 196 -16.37 16.81 -10.37
N ARG A 197 -16.45 17.35 -11.59
CA ARG A 197 -15.42 17.26 -12.61
C ARG A 197 -14.07 17.82 -12.15
N HIS A 198 -14.10 18.99 -11.50
CA HIS A 198 -12.88 19.60 -10.97
C HIS A 198 -12.23 18.72 -9.91
N ARG A 199 -13.01 18.23 -8.94
CA ARG A 199 -12.55 17.37 -7.86
C ARG A 199 -12.04 16.03 -8.40
N ALA A 200 -12.76 15.41 -9.33
CA ALA A 200 -12.36 14.17 -9.98
C ALA A 200 -11.01 14.31 -10.69
N ARG A 201 -10.79 15.39 -11.44
CA ARG A 201 -9.51 15.66 -12.11
C ARG A 201 -8.36 15.91 -11.14
N GLN A 202 -8.63 16.55 -10.01
CA GLN A 202 -7.64 16.73 -8.95
C GLN A 202 -7.21 15.39 -8.37
N VAL A 203 -8.18 14.55 -7.97
CA VAL A 203 -7.92 13.22 -7.42
C VAL A 203 -7.26 12.31 -8.48
N ALA A 204 -7.72 12.32 -9.72
CA ALA A 204 -7.14 11.53 -10.80
C ALA A 204 -5.65 11.80 -11.01
N ARG A 205 -5.19 13.05 -10.85
CA ARG A 205 -3.75 13.40 -10.92
C ARG A 205 -2.94 12.75 -9.81
N GLU A 206 -3.46 12.73 -8.59
CA GLU A 206 -2.82 12.07 -7.46
C GLU A 206 -2.79 10.54 -7.65
N LEU A 207 -3.91 9.96 -8.08
CA LEU A 207 -4.03 8.53 -8.36
C LEU A 207 -3.09 8.08 -9.48
N ALA A 208 -2.90 8.91 -10.52
CA ALA A 208 -1.97 8.62 -11.61
C ALA A 208 -0.52 8.46 -11.15
N SER A 209 -0.13 9.09 -10.04
CA SER A 209 1.18 8.93 -9.43
C SER A 209 1.29 7.67 -8.54
N LEU A 210 0.18 7.20 -7.99
CA LEU A 210 0.14 6.08 -7.05
C LEU A 210 -0.06 4.73 -7.74
N LEU A 211 -0.92 4.66 -8.78
CA LEU A 211 -1.24 3.42 -9.47
C LEU A 211 -0.03 2.67 -10.05
N PRO A 212 1.00 3.34 -10.63
CA PRO A 212 2.19 2.64 -11.11
C PRO A 212 3.02 2.00 -10.01
N LEU A 213 2.83 2.43 -8.75
CA LEU A 213 3.55 1.91 -7.59
C LEU A 213 2.90 0.64 -7.02
N LEU A 214 1.65 0.34 -7.43
CA LEU A 214 1.01 -0.93 -7.10
C LEU A 214 1.69 -2.04 -7.90
N GLU A 215 2.25 -3.01 -7.19
CA GLU A 215 2.75 -4.21 -7.83
C GLU A 215 1.58 -4.97 -8.47
N PRO A 216 1.74 -5.50 -9.69
CA PRO A 216 0.72 -6.34 -10.28
C PRO A 216 0.49 -7.56 -9.40
N ASP A 217 -0.77 -7.89 -9.12
CA ASP A 217 -1.14 -9.10 -8.42
C ASP A 217 -0.52 -10.31 -9.14
N PRO A 218 0.33 -11.11 -8.49
CA PRO A 218 0.96 -12.27 -9.11
C PRO A 218 -0.04 -13.33 -9.60
N GLY A 219 -1.29 -13.29 -9.13
CA GLY A 219 -2.40 -14.14 -9.59
C GLY A 219 -3.22 -13.53 -10.72
N ALA A 220 -3.04 -12.26 -11.05
CA ALA A 220 -3.78 -11.64 -12.13
C ALA A 220 -3.28 -12.14 -13.50
N PRO A 221 -4.20 -12.52 -14.42
CA PRO A 221 -3.80 -12.89 -15.77
C PRO A 221 -3.01 -11.73 -16.38
N ALA A 222 -1.81 -12.03 -16.91
CA ALA A 222 -0.90 -11.05 -17.47
C ALA A 222 -1.63 -10.17 -18.49
N ALA A 223 -1.95 -8.94 -18.07
CA ALA A 223 -2.51 -7.96 -18.98
C ALA A 223 -1.52 -7.81 -20.14
N ILE A 224 -1.98 -8.08 -21.35
CA ILE A 224 -1.17 -7.98 -22.58
C ILE A 224 -0.55 -6.58 -22.57
N ARG A 225 0.75 -6.51 -22.28
CA ARG A 225 1.52 -5.26 -22.36
C ARG A 225 1.48 -4.82 -23.81
N ARG A 226 0.52 -3.99 -24.18
CA ARG A 226 0.57 -3.27 -25.46
C ARG A 226 1.78 -2.34 -25.38
N ARG A 227 2.82 -2.74 -26.10
CA ARG A 227 4.01 -1.93 -26.30
C ARG A 227 3.56 -0.55 -26.79
N PRO A 228 4.02 0.55 -26.16
CA PRO A 228 3.68 1.88 -26.67
C PRO A 228 4.13 1.94 -28.12
N PRO A 229 3.36 2.59 -29.03
CA PRO A 229 3.76 2.75 -30.40
C PRO A 229 5.09 3.52 -30.43
N THR A 230 6.12 2.91 -30.99
CA THR A 230 7.37 3.57 -31.33
C THR A 230 7.04 4.72 -32.27
N ARG A 231 7.27 5.94 -31.83
CA ARG A 231 7.20 7.12 -32.70
C ARG A 231 8.16 6.94 -33.88
N PRO A 232 7.73 7.26 -35.11
CA PRO A 232 8.62 7.35 -36.27
C PRO A 232 9.61 8.51 -36.13
#